data_8e04bd233fc148b9ed9e03d4e861d423
#
_entry.id   8e04bd233fc148b9ed9e03d4e861d423
#
_cell.length_a   1.000
_cell.length_b   1.000
_cell.length_c   1.000
_cell.angle_alpha   90.00
_cell.angle_beta   90.00
_cell.angle_gamma   90.00
#
_symmetry.space_group_name_H-M   'P 1'
#
loop_
_entity.id
_entity.type
_entity.pdbx_description
1 polymer ?
#
loop_
_entity_poly.entity_id
_entity_poly.type
_entity_poly.pdbx_seq_one_letter_code
_entity_poly.pdbx_strand_id
1 'polypeptide(L)'
;DWLAIVGIVCGCVFSYWWMHVKQYNYVRLVIVGFIGLIGYLIGFYLTLSTDIHISQLYLPTVCRGFAYAVLSATFMVCLEEIMTFQHFFQGLSVFNMLHMVVGGVVGAAVYAQGLAYYVPDNLARYGSAIDHVAFSSSPFNLGHYMEEFISQMMEISIKQIYGWVAYACIFLFLLLLLYDFPVRRSLKSMPSWKEVAREVKNTFWRTTHTPSEKEK
;
A
#
# COMPACT_ATOMS: atom_id res chain seq x y z
N ASP A 1 -8.43 9.41 9.77
CA ASP A 1 -8.25 8.11 9.05
C ASP A 1 -8.64 6.87 9.88
N TRP A 2 -9.70 6.98 10.70
CA TRP A 2 -10.20 5.87 11.50
C TRP A 2 -10.55 4.63 10.69
N LEU A 3 -11.06 4.83 9.49
CA LEU A 3 -11.45 3.76 8.58
C LEU A 3 -10.26 2.95 8.06
N ALA A 4 -9.12 3.61 7.84
CA ALA A 4 -7.89 2.90 7.49
C ALA A 4 -7.43 2.00 8.64
N ILE A 5 -7.57 2.44 9.89
CA ILE A 5 -7.24 1.64 11.07
C ILE A 5 -8.13 0.39 11.15
N VAL A 6 -9.44 0.54 10.91
CA VAL A 6 -10.37 -0.61 10.85
C VAL A 6 -9.91 -1.60 9.77
N GLY A 7 -9.55 -1.09 8.58
CA GLY A 7 -9.00 -1.93 7.51
C GLY A 7 -7.73 -2.67 7.93
N ILE A 8 -6.80 -1.99 8.61
CA ILE A 8 -5.55 -2.59 9.10
C ILE A 8 -5.86 -3.70 10.12
N VAL A 9 -6.73 -3.43 11.09
CA VAL A 9 -7.10 -4.43 12.11
C VAL A 9 -7.73 -5.66 11.45
N CYS A 10 -8.68 -5.47 10.53
CA CYS A 10 -9.29 -6.57 9.77
C CYS A 10 -8.24 -7.36 8.96
N GLY A 11 -7.29 -6.68 8.33
CA GLY A 11 -6.20 -7.30 7.58
C GLY A 11 -5.26 -8.11 8.46
N CYS A 12 -4.90 -7.61 9.65
CA CYS A 12 -4.09 -8.34 10.62
C CYS A 12 -4.79 -9.60 11.13
N VAL A 13 -6.07 -9.48 11.52
CA VAL A 13 -6.87 -10.63 11.98
C VAL A 13 -7.03 -11.67 10.88
N PHE A 14 -7.31 -11.21 9.64
CA PHE A 14 -7.41 -12.10 8.48
C PHE A 14 -6.09 -12.82 8.19
N SER A 15 -4.96 -12.11 8.21
CA SER A 15 -3.63 -12.69 7.98
C SER A 15 -3.27 -13.71 9.04
N TYR A 16 -3.54 -13.41 10.32
CA TYR A 16 -3.35 -14.34 11.42
C TYR A 16 -4.20 -15.61 11.26
N TRP A 17 -5.50 -15.43 10.98
CA TRP A 17 -6.41 -16.57 10.77
C TRP A 17 -5.99 -17.44 9.59
N TRP A 18 -5.58 -16.80 8.47
CA TRP A 18 -5.14 -17.49 7.27
C TRP A 18 -3.89 -18.31 7.47
N MET A 19 -2.89 -17.75 8.13
CA MET A 19 -1.60 -18.42 8.35
C MET A 19 -1.68 -19.46 9.47
N HIS A 20 -2.33 -19.12 10.58
CA HIS A 20 -2.29 -19.95 11.79
C HIS A 20 -3.38 -21.03 11.82
N VAL A 21 -4.59 -20.73 11.38
CA VAL A 21 -5.72 -21.66 11.44
C VAL A 21 -5.79 -22.53 10.19
N LYS A 22 -5.63 -21.94 9.02
CA LYS A 22 -5.75 -22.63 7.74
C LYS A 22 -4.43 -23.21 7.21
N GLN A 23 -3.29 -22.79 7.75
CA GLN A 23 -1.94 -23.19 7.29
C GLN A 23 -1.75 -23.11 5.76
N TYR A 24 -2.36 -22.11 5.14
CA TYR A 24 -2.23 -21.88 3.71
C TYR A 24 -0.90 -21.21 3.36
N ASN A 25 -0.42 -21.46 2.15
CA ASN A 25 0.80 -20.86 1.63
C ASN A 25 0.72 -19.33 1.63
N TYR A 26 1.80 -18.68 2.08
CA TYR A 26 1.94 -17.21 2.10
C TYR A 26 1.75 -16.58 0.71
N VAL A 27 2.07 -17.30 -0.38
CA VAL A 27 1.87 -16.84 -1.77
C VAL A 27 0.41 -16.48 -2.04
N ARG A 28 -0.54 -17.28 -1.54
CA ARG A 28 -1.97 -16.97 -1.67
C ARG A 28 -2.36 -15.72 -0.90
N LEU A 29 -1.71 -15.46 0.22
CA LEU A 29 -1.94 -14.26 1.02
C LEU A 29 -1.43 -13.02 0.29
N VAL A 30 -0.27 -13.10 -0.41
CA VAL A 30 0.21 -12.03 -1.30
C VAL A 30 -0.83 -11.72 -2.38
N ILE A 31 -1.38 -12.74 -3.03
CA ILE A 31 -2.42 -12.58 -4.07
C ILE A 31 -3.64 -11.83 -3.51
N VAL A 32 -4.11 -12.22 -2.32
CA VAL A 32 -5.24 -11.54 -1.67
C VAL A 32 -4.90 -10.08 -1.34
N GLY A 33 -3.69 -9.81 -0.86
CA GLY A 33 -3.22 -8.45 -0.60
C GLY A 33 -3.18 -7.58 -1.86
N PHE A 34 -2.68 -8.12 -2.98
CA PHE A 34 -2.69 -7.42 -4.26
C PHE A 34 -4.10 -7.19 -4.81
N ILE A 35 -5.01 -8.15 -4.70
CA ILE A 35 -6.42 -7.97 -5.07
C ILE A 35 -7.05 -6.83 -4.25
N GLY A 36 -6.78 -6.78 -2.94
CA GLY A 36 -7.23 -5.69 -2.09
C GLY A 36 -6.68 -4.33 -2.51
N LEU A 37 -5.38 -4.27 -2.91
CA LEU A 37 -4.74 -3.05 -3.39
C LEU A 37 -5.33 -2.58 -4.73
N ILE A 38 -5.52 -3.50 -5.68
CA ILE A 38 -6.16 -3.20 -6.97
C ILE A 38 -7.61 -2.74 -6.74
N GLY A 39 -8.34 -3.42 -5.85
CA GLY A 39 -9.70 -3.01 -5.47
C GLY A 39 -9.76 -1.60 -4.88
N TYR A 40 -8.80 -1.24 -4.04
CA TYR A 40 -8.65 0.13 -3.56
C TYR A 40 -8.42 1.14 -4.70
N LEU A 41 -7.45 0.86 -5.59
CA LEU A 41 -7.09 1.78 -6.68
C LEU A 41 -8.26 2.00 -7.65
N ILE A 42 -8.94 0.92 -8.05
CA ILE A 42 -10.12 0.99 -8.92
C ILE A 42 -11.27 1.68 -8.19
N GLY A 43 -11.54 1.31 -6.95
CA GLY A 43 -12.58 1.93 -6.13
C GLY A 43 -12.35 3.44 -5.99
N PHE A 44 -11.13 3.87 -5.71
CA PHE A 44 -10.77 5.27 -5.61
C PHE A 44 -10.92 6.00 -6.95
N TYR A 45 -10.45 5.39 -8.05
CA TYR A 45 -10.60 5.93 -9.40
C TYR A 45 -12.08 6.16 -9.79
N LEU A 46 -12.97 5.22 -9.44
CA LEU A 46 -14.39 5.30 -9.76
C LEU A 46 -15.14 6.31 -8.87
N THR A 47 -14.73 6.43 -7.61
CA THR A 47 -15.41 7.31 -6.65
C THR A 47 -14.94 8.76 -6.72
N LEU A 48 -13.78 9.05 -7.30
CA LEU A 48 -13.26 10.40 -7.40
C LEU A 48 -14.17 11.22 -8.35
N SER A 49 -14.91 12.18 -7.79
CA SER A 49 -15.82 13.09 -8.49
C SER A 49 -15.91 14.41 -7.73
N THR A 50 -16.20 15.53 -8.38
CA THR A 50 -16.36 16.84 -7.73
C THR A 50 -17.44 16.84 -6.65
N ASP A 51 -18.45 15.98 -6.77
CA ASP A 51 -19.56 15.86 -5.82
C ASP A 51 -19.42 14.64 -4.90
N ILE A 52 -18.19 14.33 -4.45
CA ILE A 52 -17.95 13.17 -3.60
C ILE A 52 -18.63 13.33 -2.24
N HIS A 53 -19.57 12.44 -1.95
CA HIS A 53 -19.98 12.21 -0.57
C HIS A 53 -18.88 11.46 0.19
N ILE A 54 -18.49 11.96 1.37
CA ILE A 54 -17.46 11.37 2.24
C ILE A 54 -17.69 9.86 2.48
N SER A 55 -18.97 9.44 2.50
CA SER A 55 -19.34 8.03 2.66
C SER A 55 -18.84 7.11 1.53
N GLN A 56 -18.66 7.62 0.32
CA GLN A 56 -18.18 6.82 -0.82
C GLN A 56 -16.68 6.50 -0.69
N LEU A 57 -15.93 7.31 0.04
CA LEU A 57 -14.50 7.09 0.31
C LEU A 57 -14.25 6.03 1.40
N TYR A 58 -15.29 5.61 2.13
CA TYR A 58 -15.12 4.67 3.24
C TYR A 58 -14.64 3.31 2.76
N LEU A 59 -15.27 2.77 1.75
CA LEU A 59 -14.92 1.45 1.20
C LEU A 59 -13.48 1.40 0.65
N PRO A 60 -13.06 2.31 -0.24
CA PRO A 60 -11.68 2.34 -0.72
C PRO A 60 -10.65 2.49 0.41
N THR A 61 -10.94 3.32 1.42
CA THR A 61 -10.03 3.54 2.54
C THR A 61 -9.84 2.28 3.40
N VAL A 62 -10.92 1.55 3.66
CA VAL A 62 -10.86 0.25 4.37
C VAL A 62 -10.08 -0.79 3.54
N CYS A 63 -10.35 -0.89 2.23
CA CYS A 63 -9.61 -1.78 1.34
C CYS A 63 -8.11 -1.46 1.31
N ARG A 64 -7.72 -0.18 1.32
CA ARG A 64 -6.33 0.24 1.42
C ARG A 64 -5.68 -0.25 2.70
N GLY A 65 -6.33 -0.02 3.85
CA GLY A 65 -5.83 -0.48 5.16
C GLY A 65 -5.67 -1.99 5.21
N PHE A 66 -6.68 -2.72 4.73
CA PHE A 66 -6.65 -4.18 4.65
C PHE A 66 -5.50 -4.70 3.78
N ALA A 67 -5.37 -4.19 2.54
CA ALA A 67 -4.31 -4.59 1.62
C ALA A 67 -2.92 -4.33 2.20
N TYR A 68 -2.72 -3.15 2.79
CA TYR A 68 -1.47 -2.80 3.46
C TYR A 68 -1.11 -3.78 4.58
N ALA A 69 -2.05 -4.10 5.45
CA ALA A 69 -1.80 -5.02 6.57
C ALA A 69 -1.50 -6.44 6.09
N VAL A 70 -2.24 -6.94 5.09
CA VAL A 70 -2.02 -8.27 4.52
C VAL A 70 -0.65 -8.37 3.85
N LEU A 71 -0.27 -7.39 3.03
CA LEU A 71 1.03 -7.38 2.36
C LEU A 71 2.19 -7.23 3.34
N SER A 72 2.06 -6.36 4.35
CA SER A 72 3.07 -6.19 5.41
C SER A 72 3.26 -7.47 6.22
N ALA A 73 2.17 -8.12 6.64
CA ALA A 73 2.24 -9.38 7.36
C ALA A 73 2.92 -10.47 6.55
N THR A 74 2.58 -10.57 5.25
CA THR A 74 3.19 -11.56 4.35
C THR A 74 4.68 -11.30 4.16
N PHE A 75 5.06 -10.03 4.02
CA PHE A 75 6.47 -9.65 3.90
C PHE A 75 7.26 -10.03 5.15
N MET A 76 6.72 -9.78 6.34
CA MET A 76 7.35 -10.17 7.60
C MET A 76 7.61 -11.67 7.68
N VAL A 77 6.63 -12.48 7.27
CA VAL A 77 6.80 -13.95 7.25
C VAL A 77 7.87 -14.38 6.24
N CYS A 78 7.88 -13.80 5.04
CA CYS A 78 8.92 -14.08 4.06
C CYS A 78 10.32 -13.70 4.58
N LEU A 79 10.43 -12.61 5.29
CA LEU A 79 11.69 -12.13 5.85
C LEU A 79 12.20 -13.07 6.96
N GLU A 80 11.30 -13.61 7.79
CA GLU A 80 11.58 -14.59 8.82
C GLU A 80 12.05 -15.94 8.24
N GLU A 81 11.49 -16.37 7.10
CA GLU A 81 11.92 -17.60 6.43
C GLU A 81 13.32 -17.50 5.79
N ILE A 82 13.69 -16.32 5.29
CA ILE A 82 14.93 -16.11 4.53
C ILE A 82 16.09 -15.77 5.47
N MET A 83 15.83 -15.01 6.54
CA MET A 83 16.86 -14.48 7.42
C MET A 83 16.98 -15.28 8.72
N THR A 84 18.22 -15.40 9.21
CA THR A 84 18.46 -15.88 10.58
C THR A 84 18.00 -14.82 11.58
N PHE A 85 17.60 -15.23 12.77
CA PHE A 85 17.07 -14.35 13.82
C PHE A 85 17.97 -13.13 14.10
N GLN A 86 19.29 -13.31 14.01
CA GLN A 86 20.26 -12.21 14.23
C GLN A 86 20.19 -11.11 13.17
N HIS A 87 19.87 -11.45 11.92
CA HIS A 87 19.77 -10.51 10.80
C HIS A 87 18.35 -10.03 10.53
N PHE A 88 17.35 -10.62 11.17
CA PHE A 88 15.95 -10.28 11.00
C PHE A 88 15.68 -8.79 11.30
N PHE A 89 16.17 -8.29 12.43
CA PHE A 89 15.99 -6.89 12.81
C PHE A 89 16.70 -5.91 11.88
N GLN A 90 17.87 -6.32 11.36
CA GLN A 90 18.58 -5.51 10.34
C GLN A 90 17.79 -5.46 9.04
N GLY A 91 17.28 -6.59 8.56
CA GLY A 91 16.43 -6.66 7.38
C GLY A 91 15.14 -5.86 7.53
N LEU A 92 14.51 -5.92 8.69
CA LEU A 92 13.32 -5.14 9.02
C LEU A 92 13.59 -3.64 9.01
N SER A 93 14.74 -3.22 9.58
CA SER A 93 15.15 -1.82 9.60
C SER A 93 15.40 -1.28 8.18
N VAL A 94 16.11 -2.05 7.34
CA VAL A 94 16.36 -1.71 5.93
C VAL A 94 15.04 -1.63 5.15
N PHE A 95 14.12 -2.58 5.37
CA PHE A 95 12.82 -2.55 4.73
C PHE A 95 12.01 -1.30 5.11
N ASN A 96 11.94 -0.95 6.38
CA ASN A 96 11.23 0.24 6.84
C ASN A 96 11.86 1.52 6.26
N MET A 97 13.18 1.59 6.20
CA MET A 97 13.88 2.70 5.58
C MET A 97 13.55 2.82 4.08
N LEU A 98 13.62 1.71 3.35
CA LEU A 98 13.26 1.68 1.92
C LEU A 98 11.79 2.05 1.71
N HIS A 99 10.88 1.52 2.52
CA HIS A 99 9.45 1.81 2.43
C HIS A 99 9.17 3.30 2.69
N MET A 100 9.79 3.90 3.70
CA MET A 100 9.59 5.31 4.03
C MET A 100 10.25 6.24 2.99
N VAL A 101 11.50 5.96 2.59
CA VAL A 101 12.24 6.82 1.67
C VAL A 101 11.76 6.63 0.23
N VAL A 102 11.71 5.40 -0.26
CA VAL A 102 11.30 5.14 -1.65
C VAL A 102 9.80 5.33 -1.82
N GLY A 103 9.00 4.78 -0.93
CA GLY A 103 7.54 4.91 -1.00
C GLY A 103 7.07 6.35 -0.77
N GLY A 104 7.60 7.02 0.25
CA GLY A 104 7.21 8.38 0.60
C GLY A 104 7.76 9.43 -0.37
N VAL A 105 9.07 9.48 -0.55
CA VAL A 105 9.72 10.55 -1.32
C VAL A 105 9.55 10.36 -2.83
N VAL A 106 9.83 9.16 -3.33
CA VAL A 106 9.69 8.87 -4.78
C VAL A 106 8.23 8.90 -5.19
N GLY A 107 7.33 8.31 -4.39
CA GLY A 107 5.89 8.36 -4.65
C GLY A 107 5.35 9.79 -4.69
N ALA A 108 5.73 10.63 -3.73
CA ALA A 108 5.35 12.05 -3.71
C ALA A 108 5.92 12.82 -4.91
N ALA A 109 7.18 12.57 -5.29
CA ALA A 109 7.81 13.21 -6.44
C ALA A 109 7.12 12.82 -7.76
N VAL A 110 6.83 11.53 -7.96
CA VAL A 110 6.11 11.04 -9.14
C VAL A 110 4.71 11.65 -9.21
N TYR A 111 4.02 11.73 -8.07
CA TYR A 111 2.70 12.35 -8.00
C TYR A 111 2.74 13.84 -8.32
N ALA A 112 3.67 14.58 -7.73
CA ALA A 112 3.85 16.02 -7.98
C ALA A 112 4.21 16.30 -9.45
N GLN A 113 5.11 15.50 -10.03
CA GLN A 113 5.50 15.63 -11.43
C GLN A 113 4.36 15.25 -12.37
N GLY A 114 3.58 14.24 -12.03
CA GLY A 114 2.37 13.88 -12.77
C GLY A 114 1.36 15.02 -12.78
N LEU A 115 1.09 15.66 -11.64
CA LEU A 115 0.20 16.83 -11.58
C LEU A 115 0.74 18.00 -12.40
N ALA A 116 2.03 18.30 -12.30
CA ALA A 116 2.67 19.38 -13.05
C ALA A 116 2.59 19.17 -14.58
N TYR A 117 2.52 17.93 -15.02
CA TYR A 117 2.37 17.60 -16.44
C TYR A 117 0.91 17.57 -16.89
N TYR A 118 0.04 16.86 -16.16
CA TYR A 118 -1.34 16.63 -16.62
C TYR A 118 -2.26 17.82 -16.40
N VAL A 119 -2.05 18.64 -15.37
CA VAL A 119 -2.94 19.79 -15.12
C VAL A 119 -2.87 20.82 -16.26
N PRO A 120 -1.69 21.29 -16.71
CA PRO A 120 -1.62 22.22 -17.84
C PRO A 120 -2.08 21.59 -19.16
N ASP A 121 -1.78 20.31 -19.41
CA ASP A 121 -2.21 19.63 -20.63
C ASP A 121 -3.74 19.53 -20.70
N ASN A 122 -4.39 19.14 -19.62
CA ASN A 122 -5.85 19.09 -19.53
C ASN A 122 -6.46 20.49 -19.64
N LEU A 123 -5.86 21.49 -19.01
CA LEU A 123 -6.30 22.88 -19.08
C LEU A 123 -6.24 23.42 -20.50
N ALA A 124 -5.19 23.11 -21.26
CA ALA A 124 -5.04 23.48 -22.64
C ALA A 124 -6.04 22.76 -23.55
N ARG A 125 -6.24 21.45 -23.36
CA ARG A 125 -7.17 20.65 -24.20
C ARG A 125 -8.62 21.05 -24.00
N TYR A 126 -9.06 21.18 -22.74
CA TYR A 126 -10.45 21.51 -22.42
C TYR A 126 -10.72 23.01 -22.49
N GLY A 127 -9.74 23.87 -22.22
CA GLY A 127 -9.85 25.32 -22.38
C GLY A 127 -10.16 25.74 -23.83
N SER A 128 -9.51 25.09 -24.81
CA SER A 128 -9.79 25.34 -26.21
C SER A 128 -11.22 24.95 -26.63
N ALA A 129 -11.85 24.00 -25.93
CA ALA A 129 -13.24 23.61 -26.20
C ALA A 129 -14.26 24.63 -25.63
N ILE A 130 -13.92 25.32 -24.55
CA ILE A 130 -14.77 26.28 -23.87
C ILE A 130 -14.84 27.60 -24.68
N ASP A 131 -13.73 28.03 -25.27
CA ASP A 131 -13.66 29.27 -26.06
C ASP A 131 -14.70 29.35 -27.21
N HIS A 132 -15.15 28.20 -27.70
CA HIS A 132 -16.14 28.16 -28.79
C HIS A 132 -17.61 28.25 -28.34
N VAL A 133 -17.91 28.01 -27.06
CA VAL A 133 -19.31 27.81 -26.60
C VAL A 133 -19.77 28.89 -25.61
N ALA A 134 -18.89 29.45 -24.81
CA ALA A 134 -19.28 30.14 -23.56
C ALA A 134 -19.42 31.69 -23.66
N PHE A 135 -18.95 32.33 -24.69
CA PHE A 135 -18.86 33.81 -24.69
C PHE A 135 -20.09 34.56 -25.26
N SER A 136 -21.17 33.89 -25.61
CA SER A 136 -22.23 34.57 -26.35
C SER A 136 -23.44 35.09 -25.56
N SER A 137 -23.61 34.83 -24.25
CA SER A 137 -24.95 35.07 -23.69
C SER A 137 -25.18 35.36 -22.22
N SER A 138 -24.18 35.70 -21.36
CA SER A 138 -24.58 36.03 -19.97
C SER A 138 -23.56 36.89 -19.22
N PRO A 139 -23.98 37.79 -18.28
CA PRO A 139 -23.10 38.49 -17.35
C PRO A 139 -22.61 37.49 -16.29
N PHE A 140 -21.65 36.69 -16.65
CA PHE A 140 -21.09 35.61 -15.86
C PHE A 140 -20.08 36.14 -14.87
N ASN A 141 -20.11 35.59 -13.66
CA ASN A 141 -19.07 35.76 -12.65
C ASN A 141 -17.86 34.89 -13.07
N LEU A 142 -17.07 35.39 -13.99
CA LEU A 142 -15.96 34.70 -14.66
C LEU A 142 -14.99 34.08 -13.67
N GLY A 143 -14.79 34.71 -12.50
CA GLY A 143 -13.90 34.18 -11.44
C GLY A 143 -14.37 32.87 -10.87
N HIS A 144 -15.65 32.71 -10.58
CA HIS A 144 -16.21 31.49 -9.99
C HIS A 144 -16.13 30.30 -10.97
N TYR A 145 -16.41 30.55 -12.26
CA TYR A 145 -16.30 29.52 -13.28
C TYR A 145 -14.88 29.07 -13.54
N MET A 146 -13.91 29.98 -13.50
CA MET A 146 -12.50 29.61 -13.65
C MET A 146 -12.02 28.78 -12.49
N GLU A 147 -12.45 29.06 -11.26
CA GLU A 147 -12.10 28.29 -10.08
C GLU A 147 -12.69 26.87 -10.14
N GLU A 148 -13.96 26.75 -10.51
CA GLU A 148 -14.63 25.46 -10.69
C GLU A 148 -14.00 24.64 -11.83
N PHE A 149 -13.68 25.29 -12.95
CA PHE A 149 -13.01 24.66 -14.07
C PHE A 149 -11.61 24.14 -13.71
N ILE A 150 -10.80 24.93 -12.99
CA ILE A 150 -9.48 24.50 -12.52
C ILE A 150 -9.62 23.29 -11.56
N SER A 151 -10.61 23.31 -10.68
CA SER A 151 -10.90 22.19 -9.77
C SER A 151 -11.24 20.91 -10.53
N GLN A 152 -12.08 20.98 -11.55
CA GLN A 152 -12.42 19.83 -12.41
C GLN A 152 -11.20 19.32 -13.20
N MET A 153 -10.36 20.20 -13.72
CA MET A 153 -9.13 19.80 -14.42
C MET A 153 -8.13 19.11 -13.48
N MET A 154 -8.05 19.59 -12.25
CA MET A 154 -7.23 18.96 -11.21
C MET A 154 -7.74 17.55 -10.88
N GLU A 155 -9.05 17.38 -10.76
CA GLU A 155 -9.68 16.07 -10.54
C GLU A 155 -9.37 15.08 -11.67
N ILE A 156 -9.54 15.50 -12.93
CA ILE A 156 -9.24 14.67 -14.10
C ILE A 156 -7.76 14.26 -14.09
N SER A 157 -6.87 15.18 -13.77
CA SER A 157 -5.43 14.93 -13.70
C SER A 157 -5.09 13.92 -12.60
N ILE A 158 -5.72 14.03 -11.45
CA ILE A 158 -5.57 13.06 -10.36
C ILE A 158 -6.06 11.68 -10.80
N LYS A 159 -7.21 11.59 -11.46
CA LYS A 159 -7.73 10.33 -12.02
C LYS A 159 -6.76 9.69 -12.99
N GLN A 160 -6.15 10.48 -13.87
CA GLN A 160 -5.15 9.96 -14.81
C GLN A 160 -3.95 9.35 -14.10
N ILE A 161 -3.42 10.04 -13.07
CA ILE A 161 -2.29 9.52 -12.28
C ILE A 161 -2.67 8.21 -11.59
N TYR A 162 -3.83 8.16 -10.91
CA TYR A 162 -4.31 6.94 -10.28
C TYR A 162 -4.56 5.80 -11.28
N GLY A 163 -5.03 6.13 -12.48
CA GLY A 163 -5.16 5.17 -13.58
C GLY A 163 -3.82 4.54 -13.95
N TRP A 164 -2.77 5.33 -14.13
CA TRP A 164 -1.43 4.82 -14.40
C TRP A 164 -0.87 3.95 -13.28
N VAL A 165 -1.07 4.36 -12.04
CA VAL A 165 -0.67 3.56 -10.86
C VAL A 165 -1.44 2.23 -10.81
N ALA A 166 -2.74 2.24 -11.14
CA ALA A 166 -3.54 1.01 -11.20
C ALA A 166 -3.05 0.07 -12.31
N TYR A 167 -2.74 0.60 -13.51
CA TYR A 167 -2.15 -0.21 -14.59
C TYR A 167 -0.81 -0.83 -14.19
N ALA A 168 0.08 -0.05 -13.56
CA ALA A 168 1.35 -0.55 -13.06
C ALA A 168 1.14 -1.65 -12.00
N CYS A 169 0.19 -1.48 -11.09
CA CYS A 169 -0.14 -2.46 -10.06
C CYS A 169 -0.70 -3.75 -10.65
N ILE A 170 -1.59 -3.66 -11.65
CA ILE A 170 -2.13 -4.82 -12.38
C ILE A 170 -1.00 -5.54 -13.13
N PHE A 171 -0.11 -4.81 -13.78
CA PHE A 171 1.04 -5.39 -14.47
C PHE A 171 1.97 -6.15 -13.52
N LEU A 172 2.30 -5.55 -12.37
CA LEU A 172 3.08 -6.22 -11.32
C LEU A 172 2.37 -7.46 -10.78
N PHE A 173 1.06 -7.41 -10.61
CA PHE A 173 0.26 -8.55 -10.18
C PHE A 173 0.28 -9.68 -11.20
N LEU A 174 0.19 -9.38 -12.50
CA LEU A 174 0.33 -10.38 -13.56
C LEU A 174 1.72 -11.00 -13.59
N LEU A 175 2.78 -10.19 -13.44
CA LEU A 175 4.13 -10.70 -13.29
C LEU A 175 4.28 -11.64 -12.10
N LEU A 176 3.66 -11.29 -10.98
CA LEU A 176 3.65 -12.11 -9.77
C LEU A 176 2.92 -13.44 -9.99
N LEU A 177 1.83 -13.45 -10.76
CA LEU A 177 1.10 -14.68 -11.09
C LEU A 177 1.90 -15.57 -12.06
N LEU A 178 2.69 -14.96 -12.96
CA LEU A 178 3.54 -15.70 -13.89
C LEU A 178 4.80 -16.25 -13.21
N TYR A 179 5.21 -15.65 -12.09
CA TYR A 179 6.35 -16.13 -11.33
C TYR A 179 5.96 -17.39 -10.57
N ASP A 180 6.53 -18.52 -11.00
CA ASP A 180 6.33 -19.81 -10.34
C ASP A 180 7.13 -19.81 -9.03
N PHE A 181 6.48 -19.41 -7.94
CA PHE A 181 7.10 -19.42 -6.63
C PHE A 181 7.45 -20.87 -6.29
N PRO A 182 8.71 -21.21 -6.05
CA PRO A 182 9.07 -22.52 -5.53
C PRO A 182 8.40 -22.67 -4.15
N VAL A 183 7.26 -23.35 -4.15
CA VAL A 183 6.51 -23.64 -2.92
C VAL A 183 7.38 -24.56 -2.09
N ARG A 184 8.24 -24.01 -1.24
CA ARG A 184 8.84 -24.78 -0.15
C ARG A 184 7.70 -25.18 0.77
N ARG A 185 7.27 -26.41 0.63
CA ARG A 185 6.41 -27.10 1.59
C ARG A 185 7.17 -27.24 2.92
N SER A 186 7.17 -26.24 3.72
CA SER A 186 7.44 -26.36 5.15
C SER A 186 7.27 -24.99 5.78
N LEU A 187 6.04 -24.59 6.05
CA LEU A 187 5.81 -23.91 7.30
C LEU A 187 6.09 -24.95 8.39
N LYS A 188 7.36 -25.04 8.80
CA LYS A 188 7.73 -25.61 10.05
C LYS A 188 6.81 -24.94 11.05
N SER A 189 6.02 -25.72 11.79
CA SER A 189 5.07 -25.21 12.77
C SER A 189 5.69 -24.01 13.50
N MET A 190 5.08 -22.84 13.42
CA MET A 190 5.52 -21.68 14.21
C MET A 190 5.74 -22.18 15.63
N PRO A 191 6.91 -21.96 16.23
CA PRO A 191 7.17 -22.42 17.58
C PRO A 191 6.06 -21.89 18.48
N SER A 192 5.47 -22.77 19.27
CA SER A 192 4.41 -22.38 20.18
C SER A 192 4.95 -21.25 21.08
N TRP A 193 4.11 -20.32 21.50
CA TRP A 193 4.51 -19.24 22.41
C TRP A 193 5.31 -19.74 23.63
N LYS A 194 5.07 -20.97 24.03
CA LYS A 194 5.81 -21.65 25.12
C LYS A 194 7.24 -21.98 24.71
N GLU A 195 7.50 -22.29 23.44
CA GLU A 195 8.84 -22.56 22.93
C GLU A 195 9.62 -21.27 22.74
N VAL A 196 8.98 -20.24 22.20
CA VAL A 196 9.57 -18.90 22.09
C VAL A 196 9.93 -18.34 23.46
N ALA A 197 9.02 -18.42 24.42
CA ALA A 197 9.28 -17.99 25.80
C ALA A 197 10.42 -18.77 26.47
N ARG A 198 10.54 -20.09 26.18
CA ARG A 198 11.62 -20.93 26.68
C ARG A 198 12.95 -20.55 26.06
N GLU A 199 12.97 -20.26 24.76
CA GLU A 199 14.17 -19.90 24.03
C GLU A 199 14.68 -18.50 24.42
N VAL A 200 13.79 -17.55 24.58
CA VAL A 200 14.10 -16.21 25.13
C VAL A 200 14.66 -16.32 26.53
N LYS A 201 14.03 -17.12 27.39
CA LYS A 201 14.53 -17.38 28.76
C LYS A 201 15.92 -17.99 28.73
N ASN A 202 16.16 -18.99 27.88
CA ASN A 202 17.46 -19.69 27.78
C ASN A 202 18.55 -18.75 27.21
N THR A 203 18.21 -17.90 26.28
CA THR A 203 19.14 -16.92 25.71
C THR A 203 19.49 -15.84 26.73
N PHE A 204 18.51 -15.35 27.48
CA PHE A 204 18.73 -14.40 28.57
C PHE A 204 19.62 -15.00 29.70
N TRP A 205 19.40 -16.25 30.07
CA TRP A 205 20.22 -16.95 31.04
C TRP A 205 21.66 -17.16 30.55
N ARG A 206 21.88 -17.48 29.29
CA ARG A 206 23.24 -17.61 28.72
C ARG A 206 24.01 -16.29 28.73
N THR A 207 23.35 -15.17 28.40
CA THR A 207 24.01 -13.84 28.42
C THR A 207 24.31 -13.34 29.81
N THR A 208 23.56 -13.73 30.83
CA THR A 208 23.79 -13.31 32.22
C THR A 208 24.79 -14.20 32.98
N HIS A 209 25.08 -15.42 32.50
CA HIS A 209 25.92 -16.40 33.18
C HIS A 209 27.15 -16.85 32.38
N THR A 210 27.49 -16.19 31.25
CA THR A 210 28.84 -16.36 30.69
C THR A 210 29.80 -15.55 31.55
N PRO A 211 30.69 -16.20 32.34
CA PRO A 211 31.74 -15.48 33.06
C PRO A 211 32.62 -14.80 32.04
N SER A 212 32.94 -13.54 32.29
CA SER A 212 33.93 -12.76 31.57
C SER A 212 35.27 -13.49 31.57
N GLU A 213 35.47 -14.34 30.58
CA GLU A 213 36.77 -15.00 30.31
C GLU A 213 37.58 -14.05 29.37
N LYS A 214 37.88 -12.86 29.87
CA LYS A 214 38.86 -11.94 29.29
C LYS A 214 39.60 -11.24 30.39
N GLU A 215 40.39 -12.00 31.12
CA GLU A 215 41.61 -11.49 31.80
C GLU A 215 42.57 -12.67 31.98
N LYS A 216 43.33 -12.93 30.95
CA LYS A 216 44.72 -13.43 31.05
C LYS A 216 45.44 -13.09 29.78
#